data_d4e5070f9d1732c2c1ac631f8443e3a1
#
_entry.id   d4e5070f9d1732c2c1ac631f8443e3a1
#
_cell.length_a   1.000
_cell.length_b   1.000
_cell.length_c   1.000
_cell.angle_alpha   90.00
_cell.angle_beta   90.00
_cell.angle_gamma   90.00
#
_symmetry.space_group_name_H-M   'P 1'
#
loop_
_entity.id
_entity.type
_entity.pdbx_description
1 polymer ?
#
loop_
_entity_poly.entity_id
_entity_poly.type
_entity_poly.pdbx_seq_one_letter_code
_entity_poly.pdbx_strand_id
1 'polypeptide(L)'
;MKERKQYIDMGAGIMVLWIIFGHANSVVYFTAPDYQVNYPSFLFFAMFWFFYKSGQFFAKRTMAEEWVKDSRKLIYEFAFWSAVGYALYLFFHRLAHNLVWRDATYGIFKEFLMEGHIQLNMPLWFLLTLFLVRQVANCILPDKEDKDSWLKCVVIALIGYGIAFACYHFNLRAQSLPLYVANSASGLACFALGYGLSKYETKWWMIAPCALGYLACCIWGFPGVGMRENVCASSLVYLITLPASLCGIVTFNGLCRLCSRYLSFVTAPFEFCGKYAMIIYVSHGLVYAAVLLLFDIYGLPSLRPYTLWLILGAYALTIPLCYFFERLWDYFIRIVTSRITKNIQESRGQDN
;
A
#
# COMPACT_ATOMS: atom_id res chain seq x y z
N MET A 1 11.14 -2.50 23.91
CA MET A 1 10.30 -2.15 22.74
C MET A 1 10.50 -0.68 22.46
N LYS A 2 10.87 -0.26 21.22
CA LYS A 2 10.89 1.17 20.87
C LYS A 2 9.46 1.70 21.00
N GLU A 3 9.31 2.80 21.72
CA GLU A 3 8.03 3.50 21.88
C GLU A 3 7.39 3.76 20.50
N ARG A 4 6.17 3.31 20.32
CA ARG A 4 5.45 3.44 19.05
C ARG A 4 5.03 4.90 18.89
N LYS A 5 5.46 5.54 17.81
CA LYS A 5 5.18 6.96 17.58
C LYS A 5 3.74 7.13 17.09
N GLN A 6 2.83 7.56 17.95
CA GLN A 6 1.39 7.75 17.68
C GLN A 6 1.09 8.53 16.40
N TYR A 7 1.82 9.61 16.13
CA TYR A 7 1.64 10.42 14.91
C TYR A 7 1.86 9.62 13.61
N ILE A 8 2.66 8.55 13.65
CA ILE A 8 2.90 7.68 12.48
C ILE A 8 1.70 6.76 12.26
N ASP A 9 1.11 6.25 13.33
CA ASP A 9 -0.08 5.44 13.23
C ASP A 9 -1.26 6.29 12.75
N MET A 10 -1.43 7.52 13.28
CA MET A 10 -2.38 8.49 12.77
C MET A 10 -2.19 8.73 11.26
N GLY A 11 -0.96 9.02 10.83
CA GLY A 11 -0.66 9.23 9.42
C GLY A 11 -0.99 8.02 8.55
N ALA A 12 -0.66 6.80 9.01
CA ALA A 12 -1.00 5.57 8.29
C ALA A 12 -2.51 5.36 8.18
N GLY A 13 -3.26 5.68 9.25
CA GLY A 13 -4.72 5.59 9.24
C GLY A 13 -5.35 6.56 8.26
N ILE A 14 -4.93 7.83 8.27
CA ILE A 14 -5.43 8.82 7.31
C ILE A 14 -5.11 8.38 5.87
N MET A 15 -3.89 7.95 5.60
CA MET A 15 -3.47 7.54 4.25
C MET A 15 -4.22 6.31 3.75
N VAL A 16 -4.40 5.28 4.59
CA VAL A 16 -5.15 4.10 4.16
C VAL A 16 -6.62 4.41 3.93
N LEU A 17 -7.25 5.20 4.80
CA LEU A 17 -8.64 5.63 4.61
C LEU A 17 -8.82 6.46 3.34
N TRP A 18 -7.85 7.34 3.03
CA TRP A 18 -7.85 8.10 1.79
C TRP A 18 -7.77 7.23 0.54
N ILE A 19 -6.87 6.24 0.53
CA ILE A 19 -6.76 5.27 -0.58
C ILE A 19 -8.08 4.55 -0.80
N ILE A 20 -8.72 4.12 0.28
CA ILE A 20 -10.00 3.43 0.24
C ILE A 20 -11.09 4.32 -0.35
N PHE A 21 -11.18 5.57 0.12
CA PHE A 21 -12.14 6.53 -0.41
C PHE A 21 -11.92 6.73 -1.91
N GLY A 22 -10.67 6.86 -2.35
CA GLY A 22 -10.32 6.97 -3.77
C GLY A 22 -10.80 5.76 -4.58
N HIS A 23 -10.56 4.55 -4.08
CA HIS A 23 -11.02 3.33 -4.75
C HIS A 23 -12.55 3.21 -4.75
N ALA A 24 -13.22 3.52 -3.65
CA ALA A 24 -14.67 3.54 -3.58
C ALA A 24 -15.28 4.54 -4.57
N ASN A 25 -14.71 5.73 -4.65
CA ASN A 25 -15.16 6.76 -5.59
C ASN A 25 -14.91 6.35 -7.06
N SER A 26 -13.81 5.65 -7.34
CA SER A 26 -13.56 5.09 -8.67
C SER A 26 -14.60 4.04 -9.06
N VAL A 27 -15.01 3.19 -8.12
CA VAL A 27 -16.09 2.22 -8.34
C VAL A 27 -17.40 2.95 -8.69
N VAL A 28 -17.76 4.00 -7.96
CA VAL A 28 -18.95 4.82 -8.25
C VAL A 28 -18.86 5.45 -9.64
N TYR A 29 -17.69 5.93 -10.03
CA TYR A 29 -17.47 6.48 -11.38
C TYR A 29 -17.84 5.49 -12.49
N PHE A 30 -17.41 4.23 -12.36
CA PHE A 30 -17.70 3.21 -13.38
C PHE A 30 -19.14 2.67 -13.34
N THR A 31 -19.81 2.74 -12.19
CA THR A 31 -21.16 2.17 -12.01
C THR A 31 -22.28 3.21 -12.09
N ALA A 32 -22.01 4.42 -11.63
CA ALA A 32 -22.97 5.50 -11.54
C ALA A 32 -22.25 6.88 -11.58
N PRO A 33 -21.75 7.31 -12.76
CA PRO A 33 -20.89 8.49 -12.90
C PRO A 33 -21.51 9.79 -12.40
N ASP A 34 -22.84 9.93 -12.48
CA ASP A 34 -23.59 11.10 -12.01
C ASP A 34 -23.50 11.31 -10.48
N TYR A 35 -23.10 10.29 -9.75
CA TYR A 35 -22.97 10.30 -8.28
C TYR A 35 -21.53 10.34 -7.80
N GLN A 36 -20.56 10.45 -8.72
CA GLN A 36 -19.16 10.58 -8.35
C GLN A 36 -18.92 11.85 -7.54
N VAL A 37 -18.19 11.70 -6.44
CA VAL A 37 -17.75 12.84 -5.65
C VAL A 37 -16.45 13.38 -6.24
N ASN A 38 -16.47 14.62 -6.71
CA ASN A 38 -15.24 15.34 -7.06
C ASN A 38 -14.49 15.70 -5.78
N TYR A 39 -13.33 15.07 -5.58
CA TYR A 39 -12.47 15.35 -4.45
C TYR A 39 -11.09 15.82 -4.92
N PRO A 40 -10.50 16.81 -4.25
CA PRO A 40 -9.19 17.29 -4.60
C PRO A 40 -8.12 16.24 -4.32
N SER A 41 -7.17 16.09 -5.25
CA SER A 41 -6.06 15.13 -5.12
C SER A 41 -4.99 15.57 -4.13
N PHE A 42 -5.38 16.17 -2.98
CA PHE A 42 -4.39 16.70 -2.04
C PHE A 42 -3.50 15.65 -1.37
N LEU A 43 -3.92 14.39 -1.28
CA LEU A 43 -3.04 13.30 -0.82
C LEU A 43 -2.46 12.47 -1.99
N PHE A 44 -2.14 13.11 -3.11
CA PHE A 44 -1.54 12.47 -4.29
C PHE A 44 -0.26 11.68 -3.97
N PHE A 45 0.39 11.98 -2.86
CA PHE A 45 1.61 11.33 -2.39
C PHE A 45 1.37 10.13 -1.45
N ALA A 46 0.13 9.66 -1.26
CA ALA A 46 -0.19 8.62 -0.28
C ALA A 46 0.63 7.34 -0.45
N MET A 47 0.78 6.83 -1.68
CA MET A 47 1.61 5.65 -1.95
C MET A 47 3.09 5.92 -1.72
N PHE A 48 3.59 7.09 -2.12
CA PHE A 48 4.96 7.53 -1.86
C PHE A 48 5.25 7.60 -0.36
N TRP A 49 4.29 8.03 0.44
CA TRP A 49 4.41 8.09 1.89
C TRP A 49 4.62 6.70 2.51
N PHE A 50 3.92 5.66 2.05
CA PHE A 50 4.11 4.30 2.57
C PHE A 50 5.50 3.75 2.27
N PHE A 51 6.04 3.97 1.07
CA PHE A 51 7.42 3.60 0.75
C PHE A 51 8.43 4.40 1.58
N TYR A 52 8.26 5.71 1.68
CA TYR A 52 9.10 6.58 2.51
C TYR A 52 9.10 6.12 3.97
N LYS A 53 7.93 5.90 4.55
CA LYS A 53 7.79 5.38 5.91
C LYS A 53 8.49 4.03 6.09
N SER A 54 8.32 3.12 5.14
CA SER A 54 8.98 1.81 5.19
C SER A 54 10.50 1.93 5.20
N GLY A 55 11.06 2.84 4.39
CA GLY A 55 12.49 3.17 4.38
C GLY A 55 12.96 3.80 5.69
N GLN A 56 12.18 4.70 6.27
CA GLN A 56 12.51 5.37 7.52
C GLN A 56 12.75 4.39 8.68
N PHE A 57 12.00 3.27 8.71
CA PHE A 57 12.12 2.23 9.75
C PHE A 57 12.94 1.03 9.31
N PHE A 58 13.52 1.09 8.11
CA PHE A 58 14.33 -0.02 7.61
C PHE A 58 15.67 -0.12 8.35
N ALA A 59 16.03 -1.36 8.68
CA ALA A 59 17.35 -1.71 9.20
C ALA A 59 17.91 -2.82 8.31
N LYS A 60 19.12 -2.64 7.79
CA LYS A 60 19.83 -3.64 7.00
C LYS A 60 20.07 -4.91 7.81
N ARG A 61 20.03 -6.03 7.14
CA ARG A 61 20.24 -7.37 7.68
C ARG A 61 21.01 -8.21 6.66
N THR A 62 21.36 -9.43 7.03
CA THR A 62 21.81 -10.39 6.01
C THR A 62 20.67 -10.66 5.02
N MET A 63 21.01 -11.00 3.79
CA MET A 63 20.00 -11.26 2.74
C MET A 63 19.04 -12.37 3.15
N ALA A 64 19.54 -13.43 3.77
CA ALA A 64 18.71 -14.55 4.22
C ALA A 64 17.71 -14.12 5.32
N GLU A 65 18.17 -13.34 6.30
CA GLU A 65 17.30 -12.84 7.38
C GLU A 65 16.20 -11.91 6.87
N GLU A 66 16.56 -10.95 5.97
CA GLU A 66 15.58 -10.02 5.42
C GLU A 66 14.59 -10.75 4.51
N TRP A 67 15.07 -11.70 3.69
CA TRP A 67 14.20 -12.54 2.85
C TRP A 67 13.17 -13.31 3.69
N VAL A 68 13.61 -14.02 4.72
CA VAL A 68 12.71 -14.81 5.58
C VAL A 68 11.71 -13.92 6.29
N LYS A 69 12.18 -12.80 6.85
CA LYS A 69 11.33 -11.86 7.57
C LYS A 69 10.28 -11.22 6.68
N ASP A 70 10.69 -10.74 5.50
CA ASP A 70 9.78 -10.05 4.58
C ASP A 70 8.86 -11.04 3.85
N SER A 71 9.31 -12.26 3.55
CA SER A 71 8.43 -13.30 3.02
C SER A 71 7.30 -13.61 3.99
N ARG A 72 7.60 -13.77 5.29
CA ARG A 72 6.56 -14.01 6.31
C ARG A 72 5.59 -12.85 6.47
N LYS A 73 6.05 -11.63 6.28
CA LYS A 73 5.25 -10.42 6.55
C LYS A 73 4.50 -9.89 5.32
N LEU A 74 5.05 -10.07 4.13
CA LEU A 74 4.52 -9.49 2.90
C LEU A 74 4.05 -10.57 1.91
N ILE A 75 4.88 -11.59 1.65
CA ILE A 75 4.55 -12.61 0.65
C ILE A 75 3.47 -13.57 1.15
N TYR A 76 3.50 -13.97 2.43
CA TYR A 76 2.43 -14.82 2.97
C TYR A 76 1.09 -14.10 3.00
N GLU A 77 1.05 -12.84 3.41
CA GLU A 77 -0.15 -12.01 3.34
C GLU A 77 -0.62 -11.85 1.88
N PHE A 78 0.30 -11.54 0.98
CA PHE A 78 0.02 -11.46 -0.45
C PHE A 78 -0.58 -12.76 -0.99
N ALA A 79 0.04 -13.91 -0.72
CA ALA A 79 -0.42 -15.21 -1.20
C ALA A 79 -1.77 -15.60 -0.61
N PHE A 80 -1.96 -15.40 0.70
CA PHE A 80 -3.22 -15.71 1.39
C PHE A 80 -4.38 -14.88 0.82
N TRP A 81 -4.23 -13.56 0.75
CA TRP A 81 -5.30 -12.69 0.26
C TRP A 81 -5.51 -12.81 -1.25
N SER A 82 -4.49 -13.18 -2.01
CA SER A 82 -4.64 -13.56 -3.41
C SER A 82 -5.46 -14.85 -3.56
N ALA A 83 -5.21 -15.85 -2.72
CA ALA A 83 -5.98 -17.09 -2.72
C ALA A 83 -7.44 -16.86 -2.33
N VAL A 84 -7.69 -16.01 -1.32
CA VAL A 84 -9.06 -15.60 -0.94
C VAL A 84 -9.75 -14.88 -2.10
N GLY A 85 -9.07 -13.92 -2.74
CA GLY A 85 -9.59 -13.22 -3.91
C GLY A 85 -9.92 -14.16 -5.07
N TYR A 86 -9.04 -15.13 -5.33
CA TYR A 86 -9.27 -16.13 -6.37
C TYR A 86 -10.45 -17.05 -6.04
N ALA A 87 -10.57 -17.50 -4.80
CA ALA A 87 -11.71 -18.32 -4.37
C ALA A 87 -13.05 -17.55 -4.52
N LEU A 88 -13.08 -16.28 -4.15
CA LEU A 88 -14.24 -15.42 -4.35
C LEU A 88 -14.55 -15.21 -5.84
N TYR A 89 -13.54 -15.01 -6.68
CA TYR A 89 -13.70 -14.92 -8.12
C TYR A 89 -14.40 -16.16 -8.68
N LEU A 90 -13.89 -17.35 -8.36
CA LEU A 90 -14.51 -18.62 -8.80
C LEU A 90 -15.94 -18.77 -8.29
N PHE A 91 -16.18 -18.45 -7.03
CA PHE A 91 -17.50 -18.53 -6.41
C PHE A 91 -18.52 -17.63 -7.13
N PHE A 92 -18.23 -16.36 -7.30
CA PHE A 92 -19.13 -15.39 -7.90
C PHE A 92 -19.37 -15.66 -9.39
N HIS A 93 -18.32 -15.99 -10.16
CA HIS A 93 -18.48 -16.33 -11.56
C HIS A 93 -19.22 -17.66 -11.77
N ARG A 94 -19.07 -18.61 -10.85
CA ARG A 94 -19.86 -19.83 -10.85
C ARG A 94 -21.34 -19.54 -10.57
N LEU A 95 -21.60 -18.66 -9.60
CA LEU A 95 -22.95 -18.25 -9.24
C LEU A 95 -23.64 -17.49 -10.39
N ALA A 96 -22.91 -16.65 -11.10
CA ALA A 96 -23.39 -15.92 -12.28
C ALA A 96 -23.48 -16.78 -13.56
N HIS A 97 -23.10 -18.05 -13.51
CA HIS A 97 -23.05 -18.97 -14.67
C HIS A 97 -22.19 -18.49 -15.86
N ASN A 98 -21.21 -17.60 -15.58
CA ASN A 98 -20.33 -17.02 -16.62
C ASN A 98 -18.86 -17.40 -16.44
N LEU A 99 -18.56 -18.49 -15.73
CA LEU A 99 -17.19 -18.94 -15.48
C LEU A 99 -16.57 -19.51 -16.77
N VAL A 100 -15.53 -18.82 -17.26
CA VAL A 100 -14.71 -19.28 -18.37
C VAL A 100 -13.38 -19.79 -17.79
N TRP A 101 -13.17 -21.10 -17.84
CA TRP A 101 -11.98 -21.73 -17.22
C TRP A 101 -10.65 -21.24 -17.79
N ARG A 102 -10.58 -20.87 -19.07
CA ARG A 102 -9.38 -20.30 -19.67
C ARG A 102 -9.00 -18.98 -19.00
N ASP A 103 -9.98 -18.13 -18.73
CA ASP A 103 -9.75 -16.82 -18.10
C ASP A 103 -9.46 -17.00 -16.61
N ALA A 104 -10.13 -17.94 -15.96
CA ALA A 104 -9.91 -18.30 -14.57
C ALA A 104 -8.51 -18.93 -14.30
N THR A 105 -7.82 -19.43 -15.31
CA THR A 105 -6.49 -20.03 -15.17
C THR A 105 -5.41 -19.17 -15.82
N TYR A 106 -5.33 -19.20 -17.15
CA TYR A 106 -4.29 -18.52 -17.90
C TYR A 106 -4.38 -16.98 -17.80
N GLY A 107 -5.61 -16.43 -17.85
CA GLY A 107 -5.83 -14.98 -17.74
C GLY A 107 -5.31 -14.44 -16.41
N ILE A 108 -5.70 -15.07 -15.31
CA ILE A 108 -5.28 -14.69 -13.95
C ILE A 108 -3.77 -14.84 -13.76
N PHE A 109 -3.18 -15.92 -14.26
CA PHE A 109 -1.72 -16.13 -14.17
C PHE A 109 -0.95 -15.07 -14.97
N LYS A 110 -1.42 -14.72 -16.17
CA LYS A 110 -0.85 -13.64 -16.98
C LYS A 110 -0.96 -12.28 -16.25
N GLU A 111 -2.12 -11.98 -15.68
CA GLU A 111 -2.36 -10.76 -14.91
C GLU A 111 -1.40 -10.67 -13.70
N PHE A 112 -1.28 -11.77 -12.96
CA PHE A 112 -0.32 -11.86 -11.86
C PHE A 112 1.12 -11.54 -12.30
N LEU A 113 1.58 -12.15 -13.39
CA LEU A 113 2.94 -11.95 -13.90
C LEU A 113 3.17 -10.52 -14.41
N MET A 114 2.16 -9.90 -15.01
CA MET A 114 2.31 -8.59 -15.63
C MET A 114 2.01 -7.44 -14.68
N GLU A 115 1.04 -7.61 -13.81
CA GLU A 115 0.53 -6.53 -12.95
C GLU A 115 0.86 -6.70 -11.46
N GLY A 116 1.31 -7.89 -11.06
CA GLY A 116 1.69 -8.18 -9.67
C GLY A 116 0.52 -8.29 -8.71
N HIS A 117 -0.68 -8.60 -9.22
CA HIS A 117 -1.88 -8.84 -8.41
C HIS A 117 -2.80 -9.86 -9.07
N ILE A 118 -3.88 -10.22 -8.38
CA ILE A 118 -4.99 -11.00 -8.93
C ILE A 118 -6.22 -10.10 -9.03
N GLN A 119 -6.99 -10.26 -10.10
CA GLN A 119 -8.06 -9.37 -10.57
C GLN A 119 -9.01 -8.85 -9.47
N LEU A 120 -9.49 -9.68 -8.57
CA LEU A 120 -10.39 -9.23 -7.49
C LEU A 120 -9.70 -8.52 -6.33
N ASN A 121 -8.38 -8.54 -6.26
CA ASN A 121 -7.65 -7.87 -5.18
C ASN A 121 -6.45 -7.07 -5.72
N MET A 122 -6.76 -6.15 -6.62
CA MET A 122 -5.77 -5.26 -7.24
C MET A 122 -4.84 -4.54 -6.23
N PRO A 123 -5.29 -4.07 -5.08
CA PRO A 123 -4.40 -3.38 -4.14
C PRO A 123 -3.19 -4.18 -3.69
N LEU A 124 -3.21 -5.51 -3.77
CA LEU A 124 -2.08 -6.36 -3.34
C LEU A 124 -0.77 -6.13 -4.12
N TRP A 125 -0.82 -5.48 -5.30
CA TRP A 125 0.38 -5.10 -6.06
C TRP A 125 1.43 -4.40 -5.19
N PHE A 126 1.00 -3.60 -4.22
CA PHE A 126 1.89 -2.87 -3.32
C PHE A 126 2.72 -3.79 -2.41
N LEU A 127 2.16 -4.91 -1.94
CA LEU A 127 2.90 -5.86 -1.08
C LEU A 127 4.06 -6.49 -1.84
N LEU A 128 3.80 -6.94 -3.07
CA LEU A 128 4.83 -7.49 -3.94
C LEU A 128 5.90 -6.44 -4.26
N THR A 129 5.49 -5.24 -4.64
CA THR A 129 6.39 -4.13 -4.93
C THR A 129 7.22 -3.75 -3.70
N LEU A 130 6.60 -3.66 -2.53
CA LEU A 130 7.31 -3.35 -1.29
C LEU A 130 8.33 -4.44 -0.93
N PHE A 131 7.97 -5.70 -1.12
CA PHE A 131 8.90 -6.81 -0.92
C PHE A 131 10.13 -6.66 -1.83
N LEU A 132 9.94 -6.45 -3.13
CA LEU A 132 11.03 -6.26 -4.09
C LEU A 132 11.90 -5.04 -3.73
N VAL A 133 11.28 -3.92 -3.42
CA VAL A 133 11.99 -2.70 -3.00
C VAL A 133 12.85 -2.96 -1.77
N ARG A 134 12.36 -3.69 -0.78
CA ARG A 134 13.11 -4.00 0.44
C ARG A 134 14.28 -4.94 0.17
N GLN A 135 14.12 -5.94 -0.70
CA GLN A 135 15.23 -6.84 -1.07
C GLN A 135 16.33 -6.05 -1.82
N VAL A 136 15.95 -5.24 -2.81
CA VAL A 136 16.90 -4.38 -3.55
C VAL A 136 17.57 -3.38 -2.61
N ALA A 137 16.80 -2.71 -1.77
CA ALA A 137 17.29 -1.74 -0.79
C ALA A 137 18.32 -2.37 0.17
N ASN A 138 18.07 -3.61 0.62
CA ASN A 138 19.01 -4.32 1.51
C ASN A 138 20.39 -4.55 0.86
N CYS A 139 20.41 -4.74 -0.48
CA CYS A 139 21.65 -4.90 -1.22
C CYS A 139 22.39 -3.58 -1.44
N ILE A 140 21.68 -2.53 -1.86
CA ILE A 140 22.33 -1.34 -2.44
C ILE A 140 22.40 -0.12 -1.51
N LEU A 141 21.56 -0.04 -0.47
CA LEU A 141 21.62 1.10 0.45
C LEU A 141 22.92 1.09 1.24
N PRO A 142 23.51 2.26 1.50
CA PRO A 142 24.67 2.37 2.37
C PRO A 142 24.34 2.03 3.82
N ASP A 143 25.37 1.78 4.63
CA ASP A 143 25.15 1.66 6.06
C ASP A 143 24.79 3.04 6.66
N LYS A 144 23.88 3.04 7.64
CA LYS A 144 23.43 4.31 8.26
C LYS A 144 24.57 5.10 8.90
N GLU A 145 25.63 4.42 9.32
CA GLU A 145 26.77 5.01 10.00
C GLU A 145 27.72 5.73 9.02
N ASP A 146 27.64 5.43 7.74
CA ASP A 146 28.43 6.11 6.71
C ASP A 146 28.15 7.62 6.75
N LYS A 147 29.22 8.41 6.65
CA LYS A 147 29.19 9.87 6.74
C LYS A 147 28.32 10.49 5.63
N ASP A 148 28.43 9.93 4.41
CA ASP A 148 27.70 10.40 3.23
C ASP A 148 26.48 9.53 2.87
N SER A 149 26.00 8.76 3.82
CA SER A 149 24.86 7.84 3.65
C SER A 149 23.64 8.53 3.04
N TRP A 150 23.32 9.74 3.47
CA TRP A 150 22.19 10.52 2.95
C TRP A 150 22.37 10.88 1.48
N LEU A 151 23.58 11.29 1.06
CA LEU A 151 23.88 11.66 -0.32
C LEU A 151 23.78 10.43 -1.24
N LYS A 152 24.35 9.29 -0.80
CA LYS A 152 24.22 8.01 -1.52
C LYS A 152 22.75 7.61 -1.70
N CYS A 153 21.93 7.80 -0.66
CA CYS A 153 20.48 7.54 -0.74
C CYS A 153 19.77 8.49 -1.72
N VAL A 154 20.15 9.76 -1.79
CA VAL A 154 19.62 10.70 -2.79
C VAL A 154 19.99 10.26 -4.21
N VAL A 155 21.24 9.86 -4.44
CA VAL A 155 21.66 9.34 -5.76
C VAL A 155 20.86 8.09 -6.15
N ILE A 156 20.70 7.13 -5.24
CA ILE A 156 19.87 5.93 -5.46
C ILE A 156 18.44 6.30 -5.77
N ALA A 157 17.89 7.28 -5.04
CA ALA A 157 16.53 7.76 -5.29
C ALA A 157 16.37 8.41 -6.66
N LEU A 158 17.32 9.22 -7.09
CA LEU A 158 17.31 9.84 -8.42
C LEU A 158 17.44 8.81 -9.54
N ILE A 159 18.30 7.80 -9.37
CA ILE A 159 18.42 6.70 -10.32
C ILE A 159 17.11 5.90 -10.39
N GLY A 160 16.57 5.48 -9.25
CA GLY A 160 15.30 4.74 -9.20
C GLY A 160 14.16 5.53 -9.84
N TYR A 161 14.03 6.81 -9.52
CA TYR A 161 12.99 7.66 -10.11
C TYR A 161 13.21 7.89 -11.60
N GLY A 162 14.47 8.04 -12.03
CA GLY A 162 14.86 8.14 -13.44
C GLY A 162 14.48 6.89 -14.25
N ILE A 163 14.68 5.70 -13.68
CA ILE A 163 14.26 4.42 -14.30
C ILE A 163 12.72 4.41 -14.45
N ALA A 164 11.98 4.77 -13.42
CA ALA A 164 10.52 4.82 -13.46
C ALA A 164 10.02 5.85 -14.48
N PHE A 165 10.65 7.01 -14.56
CA PHE A 165 10.38 8.03 -15.58
C PHE A 165 10.67 7.52 -16.99
N ALA A 166 11.78 6.82 -17.20
CA ALA A 166 12.10 6.22 -18.50
C ALA A 166 11.04 5.18 -18.90
N CYS A 167 10.59 4.34 -17.97
CA CYS A 167 9.48 3.41 -18.21
C CYS A 167 8.20 4.12 -18.65
N TYR A 168 7.89 5.26 -18.05
CA TYR A 168 6.76 6.11 -18.44
C TYR A 168 6.98 6.75 -19.82
N HIS A 169 8.11 7.43 -20.00
CA HIS A 169 8.42 8.24 -21.20
C HIS A 169 8.45 7.38 -22.46
N PHE A 170 9.07 6.20 -22.40
CA PHE A 170 9.14 5.26 -23.52
C PHE A 170 7.93 4.32 -23.61
N ASN A 171 6.90 4.53 -22.77
CA ASN A 171 5.69 3.71 -22.72
C ASN A 171 5.99 2.19 -22.70
N LEU A 172 6.95 1.77 -21.86
CA LEU A 172 7.39 0.38 -21.79
C LEU A 172 6.30 -0.59 -21.32
N ARG A 173 5.24 -0.09 -20.70
CA ARG A 173 4.02 -0.86 -20.39
C ARG A 173 3.41 -1.46 -21.67
N ALA A 174 3.29 -0.68 -22.74
CA ALA A 174 2.78 -1.17 -24.03
C ALA A 174 3.69 -2.23 -24.66
N GLN A 175 4.97 -2.30 -24.24
CA GLN A 175 5.97 -3.27 -24.66
C GLN A 175 6.04 -4.49 -23.73
N SER A 176 5.00 -4.71 -22.92
CA SER A 176 4.88 -5.85 -21.99
C SER A 176 5.90 -5.90 -20.84
N LEU A 177 6.47 -4.76 -20.45
CA LEU A 177 7.24 -4.69 -19.21
C LEU A 177 6.30 -4.86 -18.00
N PRO A 178 6.59 -5.78 -17.05
CA PRO A 178 5.78 -5.92 -15.86
C PRO A 178 5.68 -4.61 -15.07
N LEU A 179 4.46 -4.22 -14.68
CA LEU A 179 4.21 -2.94 -13.98
C LEU A 179 5.00 -2.81 -12.69
N TYR A 180 5.20 -3.91 -11.96
CA TYR A 180 5.95 -3.90 -10.71
C TYR A 180 7.42 -3.48 -10.86
N VAL A 181 8.00 -3.48 -12.07
CA VAL A 181 9.35 -2.96 -12.32
C VAL A 181 9.39 -1.44 -12.16
N ALA A 182 8.50 -0.72 -12.85
CA ALA A 182 8.40 0.75 -12.72
C ALA A 182 7.95 1.16 -11.31
N ASN A 183 6.99 0.41 -10.74
CA ASN A 183 6.49 0.64 -9.40
C ASN A 183 7.59 0.45 -8.34
N SER A 184 8.43 -0.60 -8.50
CA SER A 184 9.56 -0.83 -7.61
C SER A 184 10.61 0.25 -7.72
N ALA A 185 10.88 0.76 -8.92
CA ALA A 185 11.83 1.84 -9.15
C ALA A 185 11.36 3.16 -8.48
N SER A 186 10.09 3.54 -8.66
CA SER A 186 9.49 4.70 -7.95
C SER A 186 9.44 4.48 -6.44
N GLY A 187 9.08 3.27 -6.01
CA GLY A 187 9.04 2.88 -4.60
C GLY A 187 10.40 2.93 -3.95
N LEU A 188 11.44 2.44 -4.64
CA LEU A 188 12.82 2.49 -4.18
C LEU A 188 13.31 3.93 -3.99
N ALA A 189 12.92 4.84 -4.89
CA ALA A 189 13.28 6.26 -4.76
C ALA A 189 12.77 6.83 -3.42
N CYS A 190 11.49 6.64 -3.12
CA CYS A 190 10.91 7.15 -1.87
C CYS A 190 11.43 6.40 -0.64
N PHE A 191 11.66 5.10 -0.76
CA PHE A 191 12.22 4.27 0.29
C PHE A 191 13.65 4.72 0.65
N ALA A 192 14.49 4.93 -0.34
CA ALA A 192 15.87 5.39 -0.14
C ALA A 192 15.91 6.77 0.53
N LEU A 193 15.03 7.71 0.13
CA LEU A 193 14.89 9.02 0.79
C LEU A 193 14.42 8.87 2.24
N GLY A 194 13.45 8.01 2.50
CA GLY A 194 13.00 7.72 3.86
C GLY A 194 14.11 7.15 4.74
N TYR A 195 14.89 6.23 4.19
CA TYR A 195 16.03 5.63 4.88
C TYR A 195 17.15 6.65 5.15
N GLY A 196 17.59 7.41 4.14
CA GLY A 196 18.66 8.39 4.25
C GLY A 196 18.30 9.55 5.20
N LEU A 197 17.04 9.99 5.16
CA LEU A 197 16.54 11.07 6.02
C LEU A 197 16.11 10.62 7.41
N SER A 198 16.13 9.32 7.71
CA SER A 198 15.66 8.78 9.00
C SER A 198 16.45 9.25 10.22
N LYS A 199 17.71 9.68 10.04
CA LYS A 199 18.57 10.23 11.09
C LYS A 199 18.25 11.68 11.43
N TYR A 200 17.65 12.40 10.49
CA TYR A 200 17.41 13.84 10.64
C TYR A 200 16.00 14.07 11.17
N GLU A 201 15.92 14.74 12.30
CA GLU A 201 14.62 15.23 12.76
C GLU A 201 14.14 16.35 11.86
N THR A 202 12.90 16.25 11.40
CA THR A 202 12.27 17.34 10.66
C THR A 202 12.11 18.54 11.59
N LYS A 203 12.91 19.57 11.37
CA LYS A 203 12.86 20.81 12.14
C LYS A 203 11.65 21.64 11.68
N TRP A 204 11.07 22.39 12.60
CA TRP A 204 9.88 23.21 12.31
C TRP A 204 10.08 24.20 11.16
N TRP A 205 11.27 24.79 11.03
CA TRP A 205 11.58 25.70 9.94
C TRP A 205 11.60 25.04 8.56
N MET A 206 11.75 23.71 8.47
CA MET A 206 11.67 22.96 7.19
C MET A 206 10.21 22.73 6.78
N ILE A 207 9.29 22.70 7.73
CA ILE A 207 7.88 22.43 7.45
C ILE A 207 7.25 23.59 6.66
N ALA A 208 7.58 24.84 7.02
CA ALA A 208 6.97 26.00 6.37
C ALA A 208 7.23 26.06 4.85
N PRO A 209 8.48 26.00 4.34
CA PRO A 209 8.72 26.01 2.90
C PRO A 209 8.14 24.77 2.20
N CYS A 210 8.16 23.59 2.85
CA CYS A 210 7.51 22.39 2.29
C CYS A 210 5.99 22.58 2.23
N ALA A 211 5.38 23.19 3.24
CA ALA A 211 3.94 23.48 3.24
C ALA A 211 3.54 24.46 2.14
N LEU A 212 4.35 25.48 1.89
CA LEU A 212 4.12 26.43 0.79
C LEU A 212 4.21 25.71 -0.58
N GLY A 213 5.25 24.91 -0.80
CA GLY A 213 5.40 24.14 -2.03
C GLY A 213 4.27 23.13 -2.23
N TYR A 214 3.88 22.44 -1.18
CA TYR A 214 2.76 21.51 -1.21
C TYR A 214 1.42 22.23 -1.46
N LEU A 215 1.16 23.36 -0.81
CA LEU A 215 -0.03 24.16 -1.02
C LEU A 215 -0.13 24.69 -2.44
N ALA A 216 0.99 25.14 -3.02
CA ALA A 216 1.05 25.54 -4.43
C ALA A 216 0.64 24.39 -5.36
N CYS A 217 1.11 23.16 -5.12
CA CYS A 217 0.69 21.99 -5.85
C CYS A 217 -0.83 21.72 -5.69
N CYS A 218 -1.36 21.83 -4.47
CA CYS A 218 -2.79 21.65 -4.22
C CYS A 218 -3.65 22.71 -4.94
N ILE A 219 -3.24 23.98 -4.90
CA ILE A 219 -3.96 25.09 -5.59
C ILE A 219 -3.93 24.87 -7.11
N TRP A 220 -2.82 24.38 -7.65
CA TRP A 220 -2.71 24.04 -9.07
C TRP A 220 -3.55 22.83 -9.47
N GLY A 221 -4.10 22.09 -8.51
CA GLY A 221 -4.80 20.83 -8.79
C GLY A 221 -3.86 19.73 -9.27
N PHE A 222 -2.64 19.68 -8.71
CA PHE A 222 -1.58 18.76 -9.10
C PHE A 222 -2.02 17.30 -9.01
N PRO A 223 -2.08 16.54 -10.13
CA PRO A 223 -2.64 15.20 -10.12
C PRO A 223 -1.65 14.14 -9.58
N GLY A 224 -0.35 14.45 -9.58
CA GLY A 224 0.70 13.47 -9.27
C GLY A 224 0.84 12.36 -10.31
N VAL A 225 1.56 11.30 -9.93
CA VAL A 225 1.75 10.08 -10.73
C VAL A 225 0.84 8.98 -10.20
N GLY A 226 0.07 8.37 -11.06
CA GLY A 226 -0.63 7.11 -10.79
C GLY A 226 0.39 5.98 -10.66
N MET A 227 0.88 5.73 -9.45
CA MET A 227 2.05 4.90 -9.20
C MET A 227 1.83 3.45 -9.67
N ARG A 228 0.61 2.90 -9.50
CA ARG A 228 0.31 1.54 -9.91
C ARG A 228 0.47 1.33 -11.42
N GLU A 229 -0.15 2.19 -12.22
CA GLU A 229 -0.12 2.11 -13.67
C GLU A 229 1.09 2.82 -14.28
N ASN A 230 1.90 3.49 -13.47
CA ASN A 230 2.99 4.37 -13.91
C ASN A 230 2.53 5.38 -14.98
N VAL A 231 1.37 6.01 -14.73
CA VAL A 231 0.76 6.98 -15.64
C VAL A 231 0.81 8.40 -15.06
N CYS A 232 0.91 9.37 -15.94
CA CYS A 232 0.99 10.77 -15.57
C CYS A 232 0.41 11.67 -16.69
N ALA A 233 -0.06 12.85 -16.32
CA ALA A 233 -0.60 13.82 -17.27
C ALA A 233 0.46 14.36 -18.25
N SER A 234 1.72 14.50 -17.81
CA SER A 234 2.84 14.94 -18.64
C SER A 234 4.18 14.60 -18.01
N SER A 235 5.25 14.64 -18.82
CA SER A 235 6.63 14.44 -18.34
C SER A 235 7.04 15.47 -17.27
N LEU A 236 6.58 16.72 -17.40
CA LEU A 236 6.86 17.75 -16.40
C LEU A 236 6.20 17.43 -15.05
N VAL A 237 4.92 17.04 -15.06
CA VAL A 237 4.20 16.60 -13.85
C VAL A 237 4.90 15.40 -13.24
N TYR A 238 5.37 14.45 -14.07
CA TYR A 238 6.13 13.30 -13.58
C TYR A 238 7.37 13.74 -12.81
N LEU A 239 8.22 14.57 -13.40
CA LEU A 239 9.47 15.04 -12.78
C LEU A 239 9.22 15.82 -11.49
N ILE A 240 8.16 16.63 -11.42
CA ILE A 240 7.80 17.41 -10.24
C ILE A 240 7.19 16.53 -9.14
N THR A 241 6.63 15.37 -9.46
CA THR A 241 5.91 14.54 -8.46
C THR A 241 6.79 14.11 -7.29
N LEU A 242 8.05 13.75 -7.50
CA LEU A 242 8.93 13.33 -6.40
C LEU A 242 9.19 14.47 -5.40
N PRO A 243 9.67 15.65 -5.81
CA PRO A 243 9.87 16.76 -4.87
C PRO A 243 8.55 17.26 -4.26
N ALA A 244 7.46 17.32 -5.03
CA ALA A 244 6.13 17.67 -4.53
C ALA A 244 5.64 16.68 -3.46
N SER A 245 5.85 15.37 -3.69
CA SER A 245 5.52 14.31 -2.72
C SER A 245 6.34 14.45 -1.45
N LEU A 246 7.62 14.77 -1.53
CA LEU A 246 8.46 15.03 -0.35
C LEU A 246 7.95 16.23 0.46
N CYS A 247 7.59 17.32 -0.21
CA CYS A 247 6.97 18.48 0.44
C CYS A 247 5.66 18.08 1.15
N GLY A 248 4.80 17.31 0.47
CA GLY A 248 3.58 16.76 1.06
C GLY A 248 3.85 15.86 2.26
N ILE A 249 4.80 14.93 2.15
CA ILE A 249 5.19 14.01 3.24
C ILE A 249 5.71 14.77 4.47
N VAL A 250 6.60 15.75 4.29
CA VAL A 250 7.15 16.56 5.38
C VAL A 250 6.06 17.36 6.07
N THR A 251 5.22 18.05 5.29
CA THR A 251 4.08 18.83 5.80
C THR A 251 3.09 17.95 6.55
N PHE A 252 2.67 16.85 5.95
CA PHE A 252 1.72 15.90 6.53
C PHE A 252 2.24 15.28 7.83
N ASN A 253 3.49 14.81 7.85
CA ASN A 253 4.11 14.28 9.08
C ASN A 253 4.21 15.34 10.18
N GLY A 254 4.48 16.60 9.81
CA GLY A 254 4.49 17.74 10.73
C GLY A 254 3.11 17.98 11.35
N LEU A 255 2.07 17.99 10.50
CA LEU A 255 0.67 18.14 10.95
C LEU A 255 0.23 16.96 11.83
N CYS A 256 0.53 15.72 11.46
CA CYS A 256 0.22 14.55 12.27
C CYS A 256 0.89 14.63 13.65
N ARG A 257 2.16 15.08 13.71
CA ARG A 257 2.88 15.26 14.98
C ARG A 257 2.21 16.33 15.85
N LEU A 258 1.78 17.42 15.25
CA LEU A 258 1.09 18.51 15.94
C LEU A 258 -0.27 18.01 16.48
N CYS A 259 -1.08 17.40 15.61
CA CYS A 259 -2.40 16.89 15.98
C CYS A 259 -2.35 15.81 17.06
N SER A 260 -1.44 14.83 16.94
CA SER A 260 -1.26 13.79 17.98
C SER A 260 -0.86 14.36 19.33
N ARG A 261 -0.18 15.53 19.34
CA ARG A 261 0.23 16.18 20.60
C ARG A 261 -0.91 16.96 21.28
N TYR A 262 -1.76 17.64 20.49
CA TYR A 262 -2.74 18.59 21.02
C TYR A 262 -4.19 18.14 20.89
N LEU A 263 -4.47 17.18 20.01
CA LEU A 263 -5.83 16.74 19.67
C LEU A 263 -5.96 15.22 19.81
N SER A 264 -5.40 14.64 20.86
CA SER A 264 -5.27 13.17 21.02
C SER A 264 -6.63 12.43 20.93
N PHE A 265 -7.70 13.01 21.42
CA PHE A 265 -9.01 12.38 21.36
C PHE A 265 -9.59 12.34 19.93
N VAL A 266 -9.28 13.33 19.08
CA VAL A 266 -9.70 13.38 17.67
C VAL A 266 -8.84 12.42 16.83
N THR A 267 -7.56 12.23 17.23
CA THR A 267 -6.62 11.39 16.47
C THR A 267 -6.77 9.90 16.75
N ALA A 268 -7.36 9.51 17.86
CA ALA A 268 -7.50 8.12 18.28
C ALA A 268 -8.14 7.17 17.24
N PRO A 269 -9.21 7.53 16.51
CA PRO A 269 -9.75 6.67 15.45
C PRO A 269 -8.78 6.44 14.30
N PHE A 270 -8.01 7.48 13.91
CA PHE A 270 -7.00 7.37 12.86
C PHE A 270 -5.81 6.55 13.31
N GLU A 271 -5.38 6.70 14.56
CA GLU A 271 -4.32 5.89 15.16
C GLU A 271 -4.72 4.40 15.21
N PHE A 272 -5.98 4.12 15.53
CA PHE A 272 -6.53 2.77 15.46
C PHE A 272 -6.48 2.22 14.04
N CYS A 273 -6.99 2.95 13.04
CA CYS A 273 -6.92 2.54 11.63
C CYS A 273 -5.46 2.34 11.17
N GLY A 274 -4.54 3.18 11.61
CA GLY A 274 -3.13 3.08 11.27
C GLY A 274 -2.44 1.87 11.90
N LYS A 275 -2.86 1.48 13.11
CA LYS A 275 -2.38 0.26 13.76
C LYS A 275 -2.77 -0.99 12.97
N TYR A 276 -3.94 -0.98 12.36
CA TYR A 276 -4.48 -2.07 11.55
C TYR A 276 -4.42 -1.79 10.04
N ALA A 277 -3.60 -0.82 9.60
CA ALA A 277 -3.54 -0.39 8.22
C ALA A 277 -3.26 -1.52 7.22
N MET A 278 -2.49 -2.55 7.60
CA MET A 278 -2.18 -3.68 6.73
C MET A 278 -3.44 -4.49 6.42
N ILE A 279 -4.17 -4.93 7.46
CA ILE A 279 -5.37 -5.76 7.24
C ILE A 279 -6.45 -4.99 6.48
N ILE A 280 -6.62 -3.72 6.83
CA ILE A 280 -7.51 -2.80 6.13
C ILE A 280 -7.11 -2.73 4.65
N TYR A 281 -5.82 -2.56 4.38
CA TYR A 281 -5.29 -2.45 3.04
C TYR A 281 -5.52 -3.71 2.19
N VAL A 282 -5.27 -4.90 2.73
CA VAL A 282 -5.39 -6.16 1.96
C VAL A 282 -6.84 -6.61 1.75
N SER A 283 -7.78 -6.17 2.57
CA SER A 283 -9.18 -6.59 2.53
C SER A 283 -10.09 -5.67 1.70
N HIS A 284 -9.79 -4.37 1.60
CA HIS A 284 -10.72 -3.42 0.99
C HIS A 284 -11.03 -3.71 -0.49
N GLY A 285 -10.04 -4.20 -1.25
CA GLY A 285 -10.26 -4.58 -2.65
C GLY A 285 -11.28 -5.69 -2.81
N LEU A 286 -11.27 -6.68 -1.91
CA LEU A 286 -12.24 -7.78 -1.91
C LEU A 286 -13.65 -7.31 -1.56
N VAL A 287 -13.77 -6.37 -0.62
CA VAL A 287 -15.09 -5.78 -0.27
C VAL A 287 -15.69 -5.08 -1.48
N TYR A 288 -14.89 -4.31 -2.21
CA TYR A 288 -15.37 -3.62 -3.42
C TYR A 288 -15.77 -4.59 -4.52
N ALA A 289 -14.93 -5.58 -4.77
CA ALA A 289 -15.21 -6.62 -5.75
C ALA A 289 -16.49 -7.39 -5.40
N ALA A 290 -16.68 -7.76 -4.13
CA ALA A 290 -17.88 -8.45 -3.68
C ALA A 290 -19.16 -7.60 -3.85
N VAL A 291 -19.11 -6.32 -3.50
CA VAL A 291 -20.25 -5.40 -3.68
C VAL A 291 -20.63 -5.27 -5.16
N LEU A 292 -19.65 -5.05 -6.04
CA LEU A 292 -19.88 -4.93 -7.48
C LEU A 292 -20.49 -6.21 -8.08
N LEU A 293 -19.92 -7.36 -7.73
CA LEU A 293 -20.40 -8.64 -8.22
C LEU A 293 -21.82 -8.95 -7.74
N LEU A 294 -22.16 -8.59 -6.50
CA LEU A 294 -23.53 -8.72 -5.99
C LEU A 294 -24.52 -7.84 -6.77
N PHE A 295 -24.13 -6.61 -7.12
CA PHE A 295 -24.98 -5.75 -7.97
C PHE A 295 -25.20 -6.37 -9.35
N ASP A 296 -24.17 -6.94 -9.95
CA ASP A 296 -24.28 -7.57 -11.28
C ASP A 296 -25.14 -8.84 -11.23
N ILE A 297 -24.96 -9.69 -10.21
CA ILE A 297 -25.68 -10.96 -10.06
C ILE A 297 -27.17 -10.74 -9.78
N TYR A 298 -27.51 -9.82 -8.87
CA TYR A 298 -28.89 -9.59 -8.46
C TYR A 298 -29.61 -8.51 -9.28
N GLY A 299 -28.92 -7.92 -10.27
CA GLY A 299 -29.51 -6.92 -11.13
C GLY A 299 -30.06 -5.71 -10.37
N LEU A 300 -29.31 -5.21 -9.37
CA LEU A 300 -29.76 -4.15 -8.47
C LEU A 300 -29.39 -2.74 -9.00
N PRO A 301 -29.76 -2.36 -10.24
CA PRO A 301 -29.38 -1.05 -10.81
C PRO A 301 -29.97 0.12 -10.02
N SER A 302 -31.07 -0.08 -9.32
CA SER A 302 -31.70 0.94 -8.47
C SER A 302 -30.88 1.35 -7.26
N LEU A 303 -29.93 0.52 -6.81
CA LEU A 303 -29.03 0.83 -5.70
C LEU A 303 -27.70 1.44 -6.14
N ARG A 304 -27.44 1.55 -7.43
CA ARG A 304 -26.19 2.16 -7.96
C ARG A 304 -25.94 3.57 -7.43
N PRO A 305 -26.91 4.46 -7.29
CA PRO A 305 -26.70 5.79 -6.71
C PRO A 305 -26.17 5.77 -5.27
N TYR A 306 -26.44 4.69 -4.55
CA TYR A 306 -26.02 4.51 -3.16
C TYR A 306 -24.72 3.70 -3.02
N THR A 307 -24.08 3.35 -4.14
CA THR A 307 -22.90 2.46 -4.18
C THR A 307 -21.79 2.97 -3.25
N LEU A 308 -21.50 4.27 -3.26
CA LEU A 308 -20.49 4.85 -2.37
C LEU A 308 -20.81 4.59 -0.89
N TRP A 309 -22.04 4.84 -0.49
CA TRP A 309 -22.49 4.67 0.90
C TRP A 309 -22.52 3.19 1.30
N LEU A 310 -22.93 2.32 0.38
CA LEU A 310 -22.92 0.87 0.59
C LEU A 310 -21.48 0.35 0.74
N ILE A 311 -20.55 0.81 -0.09
CA ILE A 311 -19.13 0.46 0.01
C ILE A 311 -18.55 0.97 1.32
N LEU A 312 -18.80 2.21 1.70
CA LEU A 312 -18.34 2.77 2.97
C LEU A 312 -18.96 2.05 4.18
N GLY A 313 -20.25 1.71 4.11
CA GLY A 313 -20.94 0.93 5.13
C GLY A 313 -20.43 -0.50 5.26
N ALA A 314 -20.28 -1.21 4.14
CA ALA A 314 -19.67 -2.53 4.09
C ALA A 314 -18.25 -2.50 4.65
N TYR A 315 -17.53 -1.42 4.36
CA TYR A 315 -16.19 -1.19 4.86
C TYR A 315 -16.16 -0.96 6.38
N ALA A 316 -17.05 -0.15 6.90
CA ALA A 316 -17.17 0.07 8.34
C ALA A 316 -17.46 -1.23 9.12
N LEU A 317 -18.18 -2.17 8.48
CA LEU A 317 -18.39 -3.52 9.02
C LEU A 317 -17.15 -4.42 8.82
N THR A 318 -16.43 -4.25 7.72
CA THR A 318 -15.25 -5.08 7.41
C THR A 318 -14.11 -4.84 8.40
N ILE A 319 -13.90 -3.61 8.87
CA ILE A 319 -12.84 -3.29 9.83
C ILE A 319 -12.94 -4.13 11.12
N PRO A 320 -14.10 -4.18 11.84
CA PRO A 320 -14.26 -5.04 12.99
C PRO A 320 -14.15 -6.53 12.67
N LEU A 321 -14.69 -6.97 11.53
CA LEU A 321 -14.62 -8.37 11.09
C LEU A 321 -13.18 -8.80 10.80
N CYS A 322 -12.40 -7.99 10.07
CA CYS A 322 -11.00 -8.26 9.83
C CYS A 322 -10.18 -8.29 11.12
N TYR A 323 -10.46 -7.39 12.05
CA TYR A 323 -9.86 -7.43 13.38
C TYR A 323 -10.17 -8.74 14.13
N PHE A 324 -11.42 -9.18 14.08
CA PHE A 324 -11.82 -10.45 14.67
C PHE A 324 -11.12 -11.64 14.02
N PHE A 325 -11.06 -11.69 12.69
CA PHE A 325 -10.36 -12.74 11.94
C PHE A 325 -8.86 -12.73 12.19
N GLU A 326 -8.20 -11.58 12.29
CA GLU A 326 -6.79 -11.48 12.68
C GLU A 326 -6.55 -12.09 14.07
N ARG A 327 -7.42 -11.80 15.04
CA ARG A 327 -7.35 -12.38 16.38
C ARG A 327 -7.57 -13.88 16.38
N LEU A 328 -8.51 -14.36 15.59
CA LEU A 328 -8.79 -15.78 15.43
C LEU A 328 -7.60 -16.50 14.78
N TRP A 329 -6.99 -15.89 13.75
CA TRP A 329 -5.82 -16.39 13.07
C TRP A 329 -4.60 -16.44 13.98
N ASP A 330 -4.32 -15.39 14.72
CA ASP A 330 -3.25 -15.35 15.72
C ASP A 330 -3.43 -16.43 16.80
N TYR A 331 -4.67 -16.65 17.24
CA TYR A 331 -4.99 -17.70 18.20
C TYR A 331 -4.72 -19.09 17.60
N PHE A 332 -5.16 -19.33 16.37
CA PHE A 332 -4.91 -20.57 15.65
C PHE A 332 -3.42 -20.86 15.46
N ILE A 333 -2.65 -19.87 15.00
CA ILE A 333 -1.20 -20.00 14.83
C ILE A 333 -0.51 -20.32 16.15
N ARG A 334 -0.90 -19.70 17.25
CA ARG A 334 -0.34 -20.00 18.58
C ARG A 334 -0.61 -21.43 19.01
N ILE A 335 -1.83 -21.95 18.76
CA ILE A 335 -2.15 -23.35 19.07
C ILE A 335 -1.29 -24.31 18.24
N VAL A 336 -1.21 -24.07 16.92
CA VAL A 336 -0.44 -24.93 16.02
C VAL A 336 1.04 -24.91 16.39
N THR A 337 1.63 -23.73 16.60
CA THR A 337 3.04 -23.62 16.99
C THR A 337 3.33 -24.23 18.35
N SER A 338 2.45 -24.07 19.34
CA SER A 338 2.63 -24.67 20.64
C SER A 338 2.59 -26.19 20.58
N ARG A 339 1.70 -26.80 19.79
CA ARG A 339 1.65 -28.25 19.59
C ARG A 339 2.89 -28.79 18.90
N ILE A 340 3.37 -28.10 17.85
CA ILE A 340 4.60 -28.50 17.12
C ILE A 340 5.80 -28.45 18.08
N THR A 341 5.94 -27.39 18.87
CA THR A 341 7.03 -27.23 19.81
C THR A 341 6.99 -28.35 20.89
N LYS A 342 5.80 -28.67 21.39
CA LYS A 342 5.61 -29.76 22.36
C LYS A 342 6.01 -31.12 21.77
N ASN A 343 5.55 -31.44 20.55
CA ASN A 343 5.89 -32.70 19.89
C ASN A 343 7.41 -32.83 19.63
N ILE A 344 8.10 -31.73 19.27
CA ILE A 344 9.56 -31.73 19.09
C ILE A 344 10.29 -31.97 20.43
N GLN A 345 9.79 -31.44 21.55
CA GLN A 345 10.37 -31.65 22.87
C GLN A 345 10.16 -33.08 23.34
N GLU A 346 8.97 -33.64 23.10
CA GLU A 346 8.65 -35.02 23.44
C GLU A 346 9.48 -36.03 22.65
N SER A 347 9.71 -35.80 21.34
CA SER A 347 10.58 -36.65 20.51
C SER A 347 12.04 -36.62 20.96
N ARG A 348 12.55 -35.44 21.37
CA ARG A 348 13.93 -35.32 21.90
C ARG A 348 14.11 -35.89 23.29
N GLY A 349 13.05 -36.01 24.09
CA GLY A 349 13.08 -36.61 25.40
C GLY A 349 12.98 -38.16 25.40
N GLN A 350 12.63 -38.75 24.24
CA GLN A 350 12.59 -40.21 24.07
C GLN A 350 13.90 -40.79 23.54
N ASP A 351 14.80 -39.94 23.03
CA ASP A 351 16.12 -40.36 22.50
C ASP A 351 17.25 -40.25 23.56
N ASN A 352 16.94 -39.89 24.80
CA ASN A 352 17.84 -39.89 25.95
C ASN A 352 17.37 -40.91 27.01
#